data_dac2a70e8481ab7a88143b955f3f0e8a
#
_entry.id   dac2a70e8481ab7a88143b955f3f0e8a
#
_cell.length_a   1.000
_cell.length_b   1.000
_cell.length_c   1.000
_cell.angle_alpha   90.00
_cell.angle_beta   90.00
_cell.angle_gamma   90.00
#
_symmetry.space_group_name_H-M   'P 1'
#
loop_
_entity.id
_entity.type
_entity.pdbx_description
1 polymer ?
#
loop_
_entity_poly.entity_id
_entity_poly.type
_entity_poly.pdbx_seq_one_letter_code
_entity_poly.pdbx_strand_id
1 'polypeptide(L)'
;GFITIKDGVKVLDATVKDIASNPKNLEFTEIKPELLATSFNNGEGDLVAINGNYALQANLNPTKDAVILESANADNPYVNIVACQKGHENDEKIKALVEVLKSDDIKKFIEETYKGSVIPVK
;
A
#
# COMPACT_ATOMS: atom_id res chain seq x y z
N GLY A 1 1.78 12.00 -15.69
CA GLY A 1 0.72 11.42 -14.86
C GLY A 1 -0.49 11.03 -15.70
N PHE A 2 -1.28 10.10 -15.17
CA PHE A 2 -2.53 9.67 -15.80
C PHE A 2 -3.66 10.64 -15.49
N ILE A 3 -3.66 11.20 -14.26
CA ILE A 3 -4.63 12.16 -13.75
C ILE A 3 -3.93 13.23 -12.94
N THR A 4 -4.61 14.36 -12.73
CA THR A 4 -4.24 15.35 -11.71
C THR A 4 -5.41 15.58 -10.77
N ILE A 5 -5.12 15.99 -9.53
CA ILE A 5 -6.11 16.31 -8.50
C ILE A 5 -6.23 17.83 -8.40
N LYS A 6 -7.40 18.32 -8.02
CA LYS A 6 -7.68 19.73 -7.81
C LYS A 6 -6.73 20.37 -6.80
N ASP A 7 -6.34 21.59 -7.03
CA ASP A 7 -5.49 22.35 -6.11
C ASP A 7 -6.14 22.47 -4.73
N GLY A 8 -5.32 22.35 -3.69
CA GLY A 8 -5.74 22.47 -2.30
C GLY A 8 -6.39 21.21 -1.70
N VAL A 9 -6.64 20.16 -2.49
CA VAL A 9 -7.11 18.87 -1.97
C VAL A 9 -5.93 18.11 -1.40
N LYS A 10 -6.05 17.68 -0.15
CA LYS A 10 -5.04 16.78 0.45
C LYS A 10 -5.15 15.39 -0.19
N VAL A 11 -4.02 14.81 -0.57
CA VAL A 11 -3.96 13.49 -1.23
C VAL A 11 -4.71 12.42 -0.43
N LEU A 12 -4.63 12.45 0.90
CA LEU A 12 -5.30 11.49 1.79
C LEU A 12 -6.83 11.60 1.80
N ASP A 13 -7.36 12.77 1.45
CA ASP A 13 -8.80 13.06 1.45
C ASP A 13 -9.38 13.03 0.03
N ALA A 14 -8.52 12.84 -0.99
CA ALA A 14 -8.93 12.89 -2.39
C ALA A 14 -9.82 11.70 -2.78
N THR A 15 -10.83 12.02 -3.57
CA THR A 15 -11.77 11.06 -4.17
C THR A 15 -11.75 11.18 -5.69
N VAL A 16 -12.43 10.29 -6.39
CA VAL A 16 -12.60 10.40 -7.85
C VAL A 16 -13.25 11.72 -8.29
N LYS A 17 -14.04 12.36 -7.42
CA LYS A 17 -14.68 13.67 -7.67
C LYS A 17 -13.69 14.84 -7.65
N ASP A 18 -12.50 14.62 -7.12
CA ASP A 18 -11.46 15.62 -7.00
C ASP A 18 -10.44 15.56 -8.15
N ILE A 19 -10.69 14.75 -9.14
CA ILE A 19 -9.89 14.71 -10.37
C ILE A 19 -10.12 16.02 -11.14
N ALA A 20 -9.02 16.76 -11.37
CA ALA A 20 -9.03 18.01 -12.14
C ALA A 20 -8.79 17.75 -13.64
N SER A 21 -7.94 16.78 -13.95
CA SER A 21 -7.61 16.42 -15.34
C SER A 21 -7.49 14.91 -15.51
N ASN A 22 -8.10 14.41 -16.56
CA ASN A 22 -8.09 12.99 -16.94
C ASN A 22 -7.89 12.86 -18.47
N PRO A 23 -6.69 13.19 -18.97
CA PRO A 23 -6.42 13.26 -20.41
C PRO A 23 -6.47 11.91 -21.13
N LYS A 24 -6.46 10.82 -20.38
CA LYS A 24 -6.56 9.46 -20.90
C LYS A 24 -7.98 8.92 -20.89
N ASN A 25 -8.96 9.70 -20.40
CA ASN A 25 -10.35 9.29 -20.24
C ASN A 25 -10.50 7.99 -19.42
N LEU A 26 -9.74 7.89 -18.33
CA LEU A 26 -9.82 6.73 -17.43
C LEU A 26 -11.21 6.67 -16.78
N GLU A 27 -11.79 5.50 -16.78
CA GLU A 27 -12.99 5.20 -16.01
C GLU A 27 -12.62 4.55 -14.68
N PHE A 28 -13.30 4.92 -13.60
CA PHE A 28 -13.00 4.43 -12.25
C PHE A 28 -14.18 3.63 -11.72
N THR A 29 -13.91 2.39 -11.34
CA THR A 29 -14.87 1.53 -10.65
C THR A 29 -14.38 1.29 -9.24
N GLU A 30 -15.10 1.81 -8.25
CA GLU A 30 -14.77 1.64 -6.83
C GLU A 30 -15.48 0.38 -6.32
N ILE A 31 -14.70 -0.61 -5.92
CA ILE A 31 -15.19 -1.88 -5.37
C ILE A 31 -14.47 -2.23 -4.08
N LYS A 32 -15.03 -3.17 -3.33
CA LYS A 32 -14.42 -3.61 -2.06
C LYS A 32 -13.06 -4.24 -2.30
N PRO A 33 -12.05 -3.97 -1.44
CA PRO A 33 -10.68 -4.46 -1.62
C PRO A 33 -10.56 -5.97 -1.83
N GLU A 34 -11.36 -6.76 -1.13
CA GLU A 34 -11.38 -8.22 -1.24
C GLU A 34 -11.86 -8.75 -2.60
N LEU A 35 -12.56 -7.93 -3.39
CA LEU A 35 -13.07 -8.30 -4.71
C LEU A 35 -12.15 -7.85 -5.85
N LEU A 36 -11.20 -6.93 -5.59
CA LEU A 36 -10.35 -6.32 -6.63
C LEU A 36 -9.60 -7.35 -7.47
N ALA A 37 -8.99 -8.32 -6.82
CA ALA A 37 -8.21 -9.34 -7.52
C ALA A 37 -9.10 -10.24 -8.40
N THR A 38 -10.28 -10.60 -7.92
CA THR A 38 -11.24 -11.41 -8.69
C THR A 38 -11.74 -10.65 -9.90
N SER A 39 -12.16 -9.39 -9.74
CA SER A 39 -12.61 -8.54 -10.85
C SER A 39 -11.51 -8.36 -11.90
N PHE A 40 -10.28 -8.10 -11.47
CA PHE A 40 -9.14 -7.98 -12.38
C PHE A 40 -8.87 -9.26 -13.16
N ASN A 41 -8.87 -10.43 -12.48
CA ASN A 41 -8.65 -11.72 -13.12
C ASN A 41 -9.79 -12.10 -14.09
N ASN A 42 -11.00 -11.58 -13.87
CA ASN A 42 -12.14 -11.73 -14.77
C ASN A 42 -12.08 -10.78 -15.99
N GLY A 43 -11.10 -9.88 -16.05
CA GLY A 43 -10.97 -8.91 -17.14
C GLY A 43 -11.94 -7.72 -17.02
N GLU A 44 -12.40 -7.40 -15.80
CA GLU A 44 -13.33 -6.29 -15.55
C GLU A 44 -12.64 -4.91 -15.53
N GLY A 45 -11.34 -4.85 -15.80
CA GLY A 45 -10.58 -3.61 -15.89
C GLY A 45 -9.17 -3.84 -16.42
N ASP A 46 -8.61 -2.81 -17.04
CA ASP A 46 -7.24 -2.85 -17.60
C ASP A 46 -6.16 -2.70 -16.52
N LEU A 47 -6.48 -2.00 -15.42
CA LEU A 47 -5.61 -1.73 -14.30
C LEU A 47 -6.38 -1.89 -12.98
N VAL A 48 -5.68 -2.34 -11.94
CA VAL A 48 -6.23 -2.43 -10.59
C VAL A 48 -5.27 -1.76 -9.59
N ALA A 49 -5.81 -0.89 -8.73
CA ALA A 49 -5.09 -0.40 -7.55
C ALA A 49 -5.45 -1.29 -6.36
N ILE A 50 -4.50 -2.09 -5.91
CA ILE A 50 -4.73 -3.16 -4.93
C ILE A 50 -3.63 -3.18 -3.86
N ASN A 51 -4.02 -3.39 -2.61
CA ASN A 51 -3.07 -3.55 -1.51
C ASN A 51 -2.31 -4.87 -1.63
N GLY A 52 -1.04 -4.87 -1.20
CA GLY A 52 -0.13 -6.00 -1.37
C GLY A 52 -0.63 -7.32 -0.78
N ASN A 53 -1.31 -7.29 0.37
CA ASN A 53 -1.89 -8.50 0.99
C ASN A 53 -3.01 -9.13 0.14
N TYR A 54 -3.87 -8.34 -0.50
CA TYR A 54 -4.89 -8.84 -1.42
C TYR A 54 -4.29 -9.30 -2.75
N ALA A 55 -3.26 -8.59 -3.24
CA ALA A 55 -2.51 -9.01 -4.42
C ALA A 55 -1.87 -10.40 -4.21
N LEU A 56 -1.24 -10.61 -3.05
CA LEU A 56 -0.64 -11.89 -2.69
C LEU A 56 -1.66 -13.04 -2.65
N GLN A 57 -2.83 -12.83 -2.08
CA GLN A 57 -3.92 -13.82 -2.07
C GLN A 57 -4.39 -14.21 -3.48
N ALA A 58 -4.24 -13.32 -4.44
CA ALA A 58 -4.55 -13.55 -5.86
C ALA A 58 -3.35 -14.07 -6.68
N ASN A 59 -2.24 -14.44 -6.02
CA ASN A 59 -0.98 -14.84 -6.63
C ASN A 59 -0.33 -13.73 -7.50
N LEU A 60 -0.66 -12.47 -7.27
CA LEU A 60 0.02 -11.32 -7.86
C LEU A 60 1.20 -10.91 -6.96
N ASN A 61 2.36 -10.75 -7.56
CA ASN A 61 3.54 -10.30 -6.84
C ASN A 61 3.78 -8.80 -7.11
N PRO A 62 3.61 -7.91 -6.11
CA PRO A 62 3.75 -6.46 -6.30
C PRO A 62 5.06 -6.04 -6.95
N THR A 63 6.19 -6.67 -6.60
CA THR A 63 7.50 -6.30 -7.15
C THR A 63 7.75 -6.79 -8.58
N LYS A 64 6.93 -7.72 -9.09
CA LYS A 64 7.08 -8.29 -10.43
C LYS A 64 5.96 -7.86 -11.37
N ASP A 65 4.73 -7.82 -10.85
CA ASP A 65 3.53 -7.67 -11.66
C ASP A 65 2.99 -6.24 -11.66
N ALA A 66 3.41 -5.40 -10.69
CA ALA A 66 2.94 -4.03 -10.61
C ALA A 66 3.58 -3.14 -11.69
N VAL A 67 2.75 -2.35 -12.35
CA VAL A 67 3.19 -1.28 -13.27
C VAL A 67 3.72 -0.08 -12.47
N ILE A 68 3.10 0.19 -11.32
CA ILE A 68 3.49 1.25 -10.38
C ILE A 68 3.40 0.65 -8.97
N LEU A 69 4.40 0.90 -8.15
CA LEU A 69 4.46 0.48 -6.76
C LEU A 69 4.64 1.71 -5.87
N GLU A 70 3.89 1.76 -4.76
CA GLU A 70 4.09 2.81 -3.75
C GLU A 70 5.48 2.74 -3.13
N SER A 71 6.00 3.89 -2.75
CA SER A 71 7.29 3.97 -2.07
C SER A 71 7.23 3.36 -0.67
N ALA A 72 8.14 2.43 -0.37
CA ALA A 72 8.29 1.81 0.94
C ALA A 72 9.19 2.63 1.87
N ASN A 73 8.93 3.93 2.00
CA ASN A 73 9.66 4.81 2.91
C ASN A 73 8.78 5.27 4.08
N ALA A 74 9.40 5.79 5.13
CA ALA A 74 8.70 6.22 6.34
C ALA A 74 7.77 7.43 6.13
N ASP A 75 7.92 8.17 5.04
CA ASP A 75 7.08 9.33 4.71
C ASP A 75 5.76 8.92 4.03
N ASN A 76 5.64 7.65 3.62
CA ASN A 76 4.39 7.14 3.07
C ASN A 76 3.36 6.97 4.20
N PRO A 77 2.21 7.68 4.16
CA PRO A 77 1.20 7.64 5.22
C PRO A 77 0.46 6.29 5.33
N TYR A 78 0.64 5.41 4.36
CA TYR A 78 -0.03 4.10 4.32
C TYR A 78 0.84 2.94 4.81
N VAL A 79 2.04 3.20 5.32
CA VAL A 79 2.87 2.13 5.92
C VAL A 79 2.24 1.60 7.20
N ASN A 80 2.44 0.31 7.46
CA ASN A 80 2.03 -0.29 8.72
C ASN A 80 2.88 0.26 9.87
N ILE A 81 2.24 0.53 10.99
CA ILE A 81 2.86 1.14 12.17
C ILE A 81 2.60 0.32 13.43
N VAL A 82 3.46 0.50 14.43
CA VAL A 82 3.16 0.11 15.82
C VAL A 82 2.50 1.29 16.51
N ALA A 83 1.27 1.12 16.97
CA ALA A 83 0.55 2.12 17.74
C ALA A 83 0.49 1.71 19.22
N CYS A 84 0.62 2.69 20.10
CA CYS A 84 0.45 2.49 21.54
C CYS A 84 -0.42 3.60 22.12
N GLN A 85 -0.90 3.43 23.34
CA GLN A 85 -1.62 4.45 24.07
C GLN A 85 -0.68 5.63 24.39
N LYS A 86 -1.20 6.85 24.27
CA LYS A 86 -0.44 8.07 24.56
C LYS A 86 0.17 8.03 25.96
N GLY A 87 1.46 8.33 26.05
CA GLY A 87 2.25 8.29 27.27
C GLY A 87 2.98 6.96 27.50
N HIS A 88 2.74 5.93 26.67
CA HIS A 88 3.38 4.63 26.73
C HIS A 88 4.46 4.41 25.66
N GLU A 89 4.79 5.45 24.87
CA GLU A 89 5.75 5.39 23.76
C GLU A 89 7.15 4.99 24.24
N ASN A 90 7.45 5.27 25.51
CA ASN A 90 8.74 5.02 26.12
C ASN A 90 8.81 3.76 26.99
N ASP A 91 7.71 3.01 27.10
CA ASP A 91 7.71 1.75 27.83
C ASP A 91 8.73 0.77 27.24
N GLU A 92 9.48 0.07 28.09
CA GLU A 92 10.52 -0.87 27.68
C GLU A 92 10.00 -1.94 26.71
N LYS A 93 8.79 -2.46 26.96
CA LYS A 93 8.14 -3.44 26.10
C LYS A 93 7.83 -2.91 24.69
N ILE A 94 7.44 -1.63 24.58
CA ILE A 94 7.17 -1.00 23.29
C ILE A 94 8.48 -0.75 22.53
N LYS A 95 9.50 -0.25 23.23
CA LYS A 95 10.84 -0.07 22.63
C LYS A 95 11.43 -1.39 22.13
N ALA A 96 11.36 -2.44 22.96
CA ALA A 96 11.85 -3.77 22.56
C ALA A 96 11.10 -4.31 21.33
N LEU A 97 9.77 -4.15 21.27
CA LEU A 97 8.98 -4.56 20.11
C LEU A 97 9.42 -3.81 18.84
N VAL A 98 9.58 -2.50 18.93
CA VAL A 98 9.99 -1.67 17.78
C VAL A 98 11.40 -2.03 17.31
N GLU A 99 12.33 -2.26 18.26
CA GLU A 99 13.71 -2.68 17.97
C GLU A 99 13.73 -4.02 17.21
N VAL A 100 13.00 -5.01 17.72
CA VAL A 100 12.89 -6.33 17.06
C VAL A 100 12.30 -6.20 15.67
N LEU A 101 11.18 -5.46 15.50
CA LEU A 101 10.52 -5.29 14.20
C LEU A 101 11.39 -4.55 13.17
N LYS A 102 12.32 -3.71 13.62
CA LYS A 102 13.28 -3.00 12.76
C LYS A 102 14.59 -3.75 12.54
N SER A 103 14.78 -4.90 13.17
CA SER A 103 16.02 -5.67 13.05
C SER A 103 16.23 -6.22 11.63
N ASP A 104 17.48 -6.47 11.30
CA ASP A 104 17.85 -7.08 10.03
C ASP A 104 17.33 -8.52 9.90
N ASP A 105 17.18 -9.23 11.03
CA ASP A 105 16.58 -10.57 11.06
C ASP A 105 15.12 -10.54 10.60
N ILE A 106 14.34 -9.57 11.06
CA ILE A 106 12.94 -9.43 10.61
C ILE A 106 12.87 -8.97 9.16
N LYS A 107 13.74 -8.09 8.70
CA LYS A 107 13.81 -7.72 7.27
C LYS A 107 14.08 -8.94 6.40
N LYS A 108 15.09 -9.72 6.77
CA LYS A 108 15.44 -10.98 6.08
C LYS A 108 14.28 -11.97 6.08
N PHE A 109 13.62 -12.14 7.23
CA PHE A 109 12.43 -12.99 7.33
C PHE A 109 11.32 -12.54 6.37
N ILE A 110 11.04 -11.23 6.30
CA ILE A 110 10.05 -10.66 5.37
C ILE A 110 10.43 -10.96 3.92
N GLU A 111 11.68 -10.72 3.54
CA GLU A 111 12.17 -10.94 2.18
C GLU A 111 12.08 -12.43 1.77
N GLU A 112 12.53 -13.33 2.65
CA GLU A 112 12.51 -14.77 2.41
C GLU A 112 11.09 -15.36 2.38
N THR A 113 10.22 -14.87 3.28
CA THR A 113 8.85 -15.39 3.43
C THR A 113 7.93 -14.87 2.35
N TYR A 114 7.96 -13.57 2.12
CA TYR A 114 6.99 -12.89 1.26
C TYR A 114 7.51 -12.62 -0.16
N LYS A 115 8.81 -12.82 -0.42
CA LYS A 115 9.42 -12.77 -1.76
C LYS A 115 9.03 -11.54 -2.59
N GLY A 116 8.97 -10.38 -1.92
CA GLY A 116 8.65 -9.10 -2.52
C GLY A 116 7.16 -8.73 -2.52
N SER A 117 6.28 -9.58 -1.97
CA SER A 117 4.86 -9.23 -1.79
C SER A 117 4.60 -8.33 -0.57
N VAL A 118 5.53 -8.33 0.36
CA VAL A 118 5.61 -7.37 1.48
C VAL A 118 6.98 -6.72 1.45
N ILE A 119 7.02 -5.41 1.56
CA ILE A 119 8.25 -4.63 1.43
C ILE A 119 8.54 -3.97 2.77
N PRO A 120 9.66 -4.31 3.43
CA PRO A 120 10.05 -3.65 4.67
C PRO A 120 10.37 -2.18 4.41
N VAL A 121 9.92 -1.29 5.32
CA VAL A 121 10.25 0.15 5.28
C VAL A 121 11.75 0.33 5.49
N LYS A 122 12.33 1.22 4.70
CA LYS A 122 13.76 1.60 4.75
C LYS A 122 13.99 2.74 5.71
#